data_90210f52c96ae7765e3c6e014c625766
#
_entry.id   90210f52c96ae7765e3c6e014c625766
#
_cell.length_a   1.000
_cell.length_b   1.000
_cell.length_c   1.000
_cell.angle_alpha   90.00
_cell.angle_beta   90.00
_cell.angle_gamma   90.00
#
_symmetry.space_group_name_H-M   'P 1'
#
loop_
_entity.id
_entity.type
_entity.pdbx_description
1 polymer ?
#
loop_
_entity_poly.entity_id
_entity_poly.type
_entity_poly.pdbx_seq_one_letter_code
_entity_poly.pdbx_strand_id
1 'polypeptide(L)'
;IINYVIGETEEDYAYFEGKLYTGAQYVPLRKEFSEVKKNDLAEDVKHIMVTTGGADMYHFGKSFLESFLEDKRFAECDITLVVGSKNTDKEYLLETYKREGRVNISVDASNMSQLMNEADCIISAGGTTLYEACACKIPTISYLVADNQLTNVERFNRLGALFYAGDVREEMNTV
;
A
#
# COMPACT_ATOMS: atom_id res chain seq x y z
N ILE A 1 0.59 -22.22 16.13
CA ILE A 1 1.16 -21.02 15.48
C ILE A 1 0.32 -20.66 14.27
N ILE A 2 0.07 -19.37 14.06
CA ILE A 2 -0.45 -18.82 12.81
C ILE A 2 0.59 -17.83 12.31
N ASN A 3 1.18 -18.07 11.13
CA ASN A 3 2.06 -17.12 10.47
C ASN A 3 1.65 -16.98 9.00
N TYR A 4 1.08 -15.85 8.66
CA TYR A 4 0.57 -15.55 7.32
C TYR A 4 1.59 -14.86 6.40
N VAL A 5 2.86 -14.74 6.83
CA VAL A 5 3.89 -14.15 5.98
C VAL A 5 4.01 -14.98 4.70
N ILE A 6 3.97 -14.31 3.56
CA ILE A 6 4.03 -14.95 2.25
C ILE A 6 5.35 -15.73 2.09
N GLY A 7 5.28 -16.96 1.59
CA GLY A 7 6.43 -17.82 1.40
C GLY A 7 6.93 -18.54 2.66
N GLU A 8 6.27 -18.41 3.81
CA GLU A 8 6.49 -19.27 4.97
C GLU A 8 5.90 -20.67 4.72
N THR A 9 6.62 -21.71 5.11
CA THR A 9 6.24 -23.09 4.94
C THR A 9 6.28 -23.84 6.28
N GLU A 10 5.78 -25.07 6.33
CA GLU A 10 5.87 -25.91 7.51
C GLU A 10 7.33 -26.28 7.86
N GLU A 11 8.22 -26.30 6.87
CA GLU A 11 9.64 -26.60 7.05
C GLU A 11 10.36 -25.54 7.89
N ASP A 12 9.89 -24.28 7.83
CA ASP A 12 10.44 -23.18 8.64
C ASP A 12 10.17 -23.37 10.14
N TYR A 13 9.30 -24.35 10.50
CA TYR A 13 8.86 -24.65 11.85
C TYR A 13 9.10 -26.12 12.26
N ALA A 14 10.11 -26.77 11.67
CA ALA A 14 10.40 -28.20 11.86
C ALA A 14 10.54 -28.65 13.32
N TYR A 15 10.81 -27.72 14.26
CA TYR A 15 10.95 -28.00 15.70
C TYR A 15 9.67 -27.75 16.52
N PHE A 16 8.59 -27.32 15.86
CA PHE A 16 7.35 -27.02 16.54
C PHE A 16 6.39 -28.20 16.55
N GLU A 17 6.07 -28.67 17.76
CA GLU A 17 5.05 -29.70 17.98
C GLU A 17 3.70 -29.03 18.28
N GLY A 18 2.78 -28.99 17.30
CA GLY A 18 1.48 -28.41 17.49
C GLY A 18 0.76 -28.09 16.17
N LYS A 19 -0.36 -27.38 16.25
CA LYS A 19 -1.07 -26.94 15.04
C LYS A 19 -0.37 -25.73 14.43
N LEU A 20 -0.03 -25.85 13.17
CA LEU A 20 0.66 -24.84 12.39
C LEU A 20 -0.21 -24.43 11.18
N TYR A 21 -0.35 -23.12 10.99
CA TYR A 21 -1.05 -22.50 9.86
C TYR A 21 -0.12 -21.47 9.26
N THR A 22 0.49 -21.80 8.11
CA THR A 22 1.48 -20.94 7.45
C THR A 22 1.05 -20.51 6.07
N GLY A 23 1.50 -19.33 5.66
CA GLY A 23 1.30 -18.77 4.32
C GLY A 23 0.14 -17.80 4.21
N ALA A 24 0.10 -17.12 3.08
CA ALA A 24 -0.80 -15.99 2.80
C ALA A 24 -2.30 -16.35 2.89
N GLN A 25 -2.68 -17.62 2.73
CA GLN A 25 -4.06 -18.07 2.86
C GLN A 25 -4.64 -17.90 4.27
N TYR A 26 -3.79 -17.69 5.27
CA TYR A 26 -4.20 -17.46 6.66
C TYR A 26 -4.15 -15.99 7.07
N VAL A 27 -3.95 -15.08 6.13
CA VAL A 27 -3.96 -13.64 6.44
C VAL A 27 -5.35 -13.20 6.91
N PRO A 28 -5.46 -12.51 8.05
CA PRO A 28 -6.73 -12.03 8.57
C PRO A 28 -7.16 -10.75 7.82
N LEU A 29 -7.71 -10.89 6.63
CA LEU A 29 -8.25 -9.74 5.89
C LEU A 29 -9.59 -9.29 6.49
N ARG A 30 -9.86 -7.99 6.40
CA ARG A 30 -11.16 -7.42 6.74
C ARG A 30 -12.23 -8.00 5.82
N LYS A 31 -13.46 -8.15 6.33
CA LYS A 31 -14.57 -8.78 5.60
C LYS A 31 -14.84 -8.12 4.23
N GLU A 32 -14.67 -6.82 4.12
CA GLU A 32 -14.88 -6.07 2.88
C GLU A 32 -14.03 -6.60 1.71
N PHE A 33 -12.88 -7.25 1.97
CA PHE A 33 -12.02 -7.83 0.94
C PHE A 33 -12.45 -9.22 0.48
N SER A 34 -13.38 -9.88 1.19
CA SER A 34 -13.92 -11.19 0.75
C SER A 34 -15.00 -11.06 -0.33
N GLU A 35 -15.55 -9.88 -0.53
CA GLU A 35 -16.67 -9.61 -1.44
C GLU A 35 -16.26 -8.73 -2.63
N VAL A 36 -14.96 -8.47 -2.79
CA VAL A 36 -14.43 -7.61 -3.83
C VAL A 36 -14.72 -8.21 -5.22
N LYS A 37 -15.46 -7.47 -6.04
CA LYS A 37 -15.60 -7.80 -7.45
C LYS A 37 -14.34 -7.33 -8.17
N LYS A 38 -13.70 -8.28 -8.84
CA LYS A 38 -12.52 -7.97 -9.65
C LYS A 38 -12.92 -7.05 -10.80
N ASN A 39 -12.26 -5.91 -10.92
CA ASN A 39 -12.25 -5.13 -12.15
C ASN A 39 -11.22 -5.73 -13.12
N ASP A 40 -11.44 -5.55 -14.41
CA ASP A 40 -10.41 -5.82 -15.39
C ASP A 40 -9.27 -4.81 -15.18
N LEU A 41 -8.04 -5.24 -15.47
CA LEU A 41 -6.90 -4.33 -15.38
C LEU A 41 -7.06 -3.22 -16.44
N ALA A 42 -6.85 -1.97 -16.02
CA ALA A 42 -6.84 -0.84 -16.92
C ALA A 42 -5.63 -0.93 -17.88
N GLU A 43 -5.82 -0.55 -19.14
CA GLU A 43 -4.71 -0.44 -20.12
C GLU A 43 -3.80 0.75 -19.77
N ASP A 44 -4.39 1.84 -19.29
CA ASP A 44 -3.70 3.05 -18.85
C ASP A 44 -4.00 3.37 -17.40
N VAL A 45 -3.02 3.85 -16.66
CA VAL A 45 -3.20 4.32 -15.28
C VAL A 45 -3.73 5.74 -15.30
N LYS A 46 -4.97 5.92 -14.83
CA LYS A 46 -5.65 7.22 -14.69
C LYS A 46 -5.96 7.59 -13.24
N HIS A 47 -6.03 6.61 -12.36
CA HIS A 47 -6.27 6.84 -10.95
C HIS A 47 -5.27 6.04 -10.10
N ILE A 48 -4.49 6.76 -9.31
CA ILE A 48 -3.49 6.18 -8.41
C ILE A 48 -3.98 6.34 -6.97
N MET A 49 -3.97 5.23 -6.22
CA MET A 49 -4.17 5.28 -4.77
C MET A 49 -2.84 5.19 -4.05
N VAL A 50 -2.59 6.10 -3.12
CA VAL A 50 -1.42 6.08 -2.24
C VAL A 50 -1.86 5.86 -0.82
N THR A 51 -1.21 4.94 -0.11
CA THR A 51 -1.43 4.73 1.33
C THR A 51 -0.11 4.66 2.08
N THR A 52 0.01 5.51 3.10
CA THR A 52 1.24 5.69 3.87
C THR A 52 1.21 4.97 5.23
N GLY A 53 0.12 4.23 5.49
CA GLY A 53 -0.11 3.61 6.79
C GLY A 53 -0.61 4.61 7.84
N GLY A 54 -0.43 4.28 9.13
CA GLY A 54 -1.07 5.01 10.22
C GLY A 54 -0.48 6.38 10.53
N ALA A 55 0.83 6.55 10.42
CA ALA A 55 1.54 7.73 10.93
C ALA A 55 2.34 8.52 9.90
N ASP A 56 2.81 7.87 8.82
CA ASP A 56 3.65 8.49 7.78
C ASP A 56 4.82 9.32 8.34
N MET A 57 5.66 8.68 9.15
CA MET A 57 6.76 9.35 9.86
C MET A 57 7.81 10.00 8.94
N TYR A 58 7.82 9.63 7.66
CA TYR A 58 8.76 10.15 6.66
C TYR A 58 8.12 11.17 5.72
N HIS A 59 6.88 11.61 6.02
CA HIS A 59 6.14 12.59 5.21
C HIS A 59 6.04 12.21 3.73
N PHE A 60 6.03 10.89 3.47
CA PHE A 60 6.02 10.36 2.10
C PHE A 60 4.81 10.84 1.32
N GLY A 61 3.61 10.81 1.92
CA GLY A 61 2.38 11.22 1.25
C GLY A 61 2.42 12.67 0.78
N LYS A 62 2.98 13.58 1.58
CA LYS A 62 3.16 14.98 1.23
C LYS A 62 4.15 15.14 0.07
N SER A 63 5.36 14.60 0.21
CA SER A 63 6.42 14.69 -0.79
C SER A 63 6.01 14.05 -2.12
N PHE A 64 5.29 12.93 -2.05
CA PHE A 64 4.76 12.27 -3.23
C PHE A 64 3.74 13.14 -3.97
N LEU A 65 2.77 13.75 -3.26
CA LEU A 65 1.77 14.63 -3.89
C LEU A 65 2.42 15.84 -4.56
N GLU A 66 3.39 16.49 -3.91
CA GLU A 66 4.12 17.61 -4.47
C GLU A 66 4.79 17.22 -5.79
N SER A 67 5.55 16.13 -5.80
CA SER A 67 6.23 15.63 -7.00
C SER A 67 5.25 15.17 -8.09
N PHE A 68 4.16 14.50 -7.70
CA PHE A 68 3.14 14.01 -8.63
C PHE A 68 2.46 15.16 -9.38
N LEU A 69 2.11 16.23 -8.69
CA LEU A 69 1.40 17.36 -9.28
C LEU A 69 2.30 18.22 -10.20
N GLU A 70 3.60 18.23 -9.95
CA GLU A 70 4.59 18.93 -10.78
C GLU A 70 4.95 18.16 -12.05
N ASP A 71 4.83 16.83 -12.04
CA ASP A 71 5.22 15.99 -13.16
C ASP A 71 4.14 15.92 -14.24
N LYS A 72 4.46 16.52 -15.41
CA LYS A 72 3.55 16.57 -16.56
C LYS A 72 3.14 15.20 -17.10
N ARG A 73 3.88 14.13 -16.81
CA ARG A 73 3.52 12.76 -17.20
C ARG A 73 2.22 12.31 -16.54
N PHE A 74 1.89 12.88 -15.38
CA PHE A 74 0.68 12.56 -14.60
C PHE A 74 -0.41 13.65 -14.71
N ALA A 75 -0.34 14.54 -15.69
CA ALA A 75 -1.29 15.66 -15.81
C ALA A 75 -2.76 15.22 -15.93
N GLU A 76 -3.00 14.04 -16.50
CA GLU A 76 -4.34 13.45 -16.70
C GLU A 76 -4.69 12.39 -15.67
N CYS A 77 -3.86 12.23 -14.63
CA CYS A 77 -4.10 11.24 -13.57
C CYS A 77 -4.72 11.88 -12.34
N ASP A 78 -5.70 11.20 -11.76
CA ASP A 78 -6.23 11.50 -10.44
C ASP A 78 -5.48 10.72 -9.36
N ILE A 79 -5.49 11.22 -8.13
CA ILE A 79 -4.85 10.58 -7.00
C ILE A 79 -5.77 10.57 -5.78
N THR A 80 -5.86 9.42 -5.12
CA THR A 80 -6.44 9.31 -3.78
C THR A 80 -5.32 9.00 -2.79
N LEU A 81 -5.04 9.94 -1.89
CA LEU A 81 -4.12 9.72 -0.77
C LEU A 81 -4.89 9.32 0.47
N VAL A 82 -4.66 8.11 0.95
CA VAL A 82 -5.20 7.60 2.21
C VAL A 82 -4.25 7.93 3.36
N VAL A 83 -4.75 8.70 4.30
CA VAL A 83 -4.01 9.26 5.43
C VAL A 83 -4.52 8.65 6.73
N GLY A 84 -3.65 8.07 7.53
CA GLY A 84 -4.02 7.56 8.85
C GLY A 84 -4.23 8.67 9.88
N SER A 85 -4.99 8.38 10.94
CA SER A 85 -5.33 9.33 12.01
C SER A 85 -4.13 9.97 12.72
N LYS A 86 -3.01 9.25 12.74
CA LYS A 86 -1.76 9.70 13.41
C LYS A 86 -0.81 10.46 12.48
N ASN A 87 -1.18 10.66 11.22
CA ASN A 87 -0.36 11.43 10.29
C ASN A 87 -0.36 12.92 10.69
N THR A 88 0.83 13.47 10.87
CA THR A 88 1.03 14.86 11.33
C THR A 88 0.78 15.90 10.24
N ASP A 89 0.82 15.50 8.97
CA ASP A 89 0.56 16.39 7.83
C ASP A 89 -0.93 16.48 7.46
N LYS A 90 -1.80 15.76 8.16
CA LYS A 90 -3.22 15.60 7.81
C LYS A 90 -3.94 16.93 7.57
N GLU A 91 -3.83 17.88 8.50
CA GLU A 91 -4.48 19.18 8.40
C GLU A 91 -3.90 20.00 7.23
N TYR A 92 -2.58 19.96 7.07
CA TYR A 92 -1.90 20.62 5.95
C TYR A 92 -2.38 20.08 4.60
N LEU A 93 -2.42 18.75 4.45
CA LEU A 93 -2.86 18.08 3.21
C LEU A 93 -4.32 18.46 2.86
N LEU A 94 -5.22 18.38 3.84
CA LEU A 94 -6.62 18.71 3.64
C LEU A 94 -6.83 20.17 3.20
N GLU A 95 -6.15 21.12 3.82
CA GLU A 95 -6.31 22.55 3.48
C GLU A 95 -5.61 22.91 2.17
N THR A 96 -4.41 22.39 1.92
CA THR A 96 -3.61 22.71 0.74
C THR A 96 -4.29 22.18 -0.53
N TYR A 97 -4.76 20.94 -0.52
CA TYR A 97 -5.31 20.29 -1.70
C TYR A 97 -6.84 20.35 -1.80
N LYS A 98 -7.52 21.08 -0.94
CA LYS A 98 -8.97 21.23 -0.89
C LYS A 98 -9.63 21.61 -2.23
N ARG A 99 -8.91 22.34 -3.08
CA ARG A 99 -9.41 22.83 -4.39
C ARG A 99 -8.70 22.21 -5.57
N GLU A 100 -7.80 21.28 -5.32
CA GLU A 100 -7.11 20.54 -6.39
C GLU A 100 -8.02 19.41 -6.88
N GLY A 101 -8.59 19.58 -8.06
CA GLY A 101 -9.63 18.67 -8.58
C GLY A 101 -9.16 17.25 -8.82
N ARG A 102 -7.83 17.03 -8.96
CA ARG A 102 -7.23 15.73 -9.19
C ARG A 102 -6.82 15.01 -7.89
N VAL A 103 -6.93 15.65 -6.73
CA VAL A 103 -6.49 15.12 -5.44
C VAL A 103 -7.67 14.87 -4.54
N ASN A 104 -7.81 13.62 -4.08
CA ASN A 104 -8.73 13.22 -3.03
C ASN A 104 -7.95 12.78 -1.79
N ILE A 105 -8.17 13.45 -0.64
CA ILE A 105 -7.56 13.06 0.64
C ILE A 105 -8.60 12.30 1.47
N SER A 106 -8.35 11.03 1.73
CA SER A 106 -9.21 10.16 2.55
C SER A 106 -8.57 9.89 3.91
N VAL A 107 -9.14 10.42 4.97
CA VAL A 107 -8.61 10.25 6.33
C VAL A 107 -9.31 9.07 7.02
N ASP A 108 -8.52 8.17 7.63
CA ASP A 108 -9.00 6.98 8.34
C ASP A 108 -10.06 6.19 7.56
N ALA A 109 -9.76 5.91 6.28
CA ALA A 109 -10.69 5.25 5.38
C ALA A 109 -11.26 3.95 5.95
N SER A 110 -12.57 3.88 6.09
CA SER A 110 -13.28 2.66 6.47
C SER A 110 -13.73 1.81 5.29
N ASN A 111 -13.57 2.32 4.05
CA ASN A 111 -13.97 1.72 2.78
C ASN A 111 -12.76 1.43 1.88
N MET A 112 -11.69 0.88 2.47
CA MET A 112 -10.43 0.63 1.75
C MET A 112 -10.60 -0.26 0.51
N SER A 113 -11.44 -1.29 0.58
CA SER A 113 -11.70 -2.17 -0.56
C SER A 113 -12.34 -1.44 -1.73
N GLN A 114 -13.23 -0.48 -1.46
CA GLN A 114 -13.82 0.36 -2.49
C GLN A 114 -12.75 1.28 -3.11
N LEU A 115 -11.97 2.00 -2.30
CA LEU A 115 -10.92 2.89 -2.78
C LEU A 115 -9.88 2.14 -3.63
N MET A 116 -9.52 0.92 -3.20
CA MET A 116 -8.62 0.06 -3.97
C MET A 116 -9.21 -0.36 -5.31
N ASN A 117 -10.50 -0.70 -5.34
CA ASN A 117 -11.17 -1.10 -6.60
C ASN A 117 -11.37 0.06 -7.59
N GLU A 118 -11.44 1.28 -7.11
CA GLU A 118 -11.54 2.49 -7.93
C GLU A 118 -10.19 2.91 -8.51
N ALA A 119 -9.09 2.39 -8.00
CA ALA A 119 -7.74 2.70 -8.44
C ALA A 119 -7.24 1.75 -9.54
N ASP A 120 -6.44 2.26 -10.46
CA ASP A 120 -5.75 1.47 -11.49
C ASP A 120 -4.39 0.95 -10.99
N CYS A 121 -3.79 1.66 -10.02
CA CYS A 121 -2.53 1.30 -9.38
C CYS A 121 -2.51 1.76 -7.92
N ILE A 122 -1.85 0.97 -7.08
CA ILE A 122 -1.67 1.28 -5.65
C ILE A 122 -0.19 1.50 -5.35
N ILE A 123 0.12 2.57 -4.60
CA ILE A 123 1.43 2.80 -4.00
C ILE A 123 1.27 2.66 -2.48
N SER A 124 1.98 1.70 -1.88
CA SER A 124 1.79 1.35 -0.47
C SER A 124 3.10 1.04 0.24
N ALA A 125 3.16 1.42 1.51
CA ALA A 125 4.18 0.89 2.41
C ALA A 125 4.04 -0.63 2.57
N GLY A 126 5.14 -1.31 2.90
CA GLY A 126 5.28 -2.78 2.93
C GLY A 126 4.53 -3.53 4.05
N GLY A 127 3.40 -2.99 4.51
CA GLY A 127 2.57 -3.56 5.58
C GLY A 127 1.55 -4.60 5.13
N THR A 128 0.55 -4.87 5.98
CA THR A 128 -0.55 -5.81 5.69
C THR A 128 -1.45 -5.37 4.54
N THR A 129 -1.45 -4.09 4.20
CA THR A 129 -2.16 -3.51 3.06
C THR A 129 -1.77 -4.18 1.73
N LEU A 130 -0.56 -4.75 1.62
CA LEU A 130 -0.15 -5.50 0.43
C LEU A 130 -1.03 -6.75 0.18
N TYR A 131 -1.45 -7.42 1.25
CA TYR A 131 -2.37 -8.57 1.12
C TYR A 131 -3.77 -8.13 0.68
N GLU A 132 -4.22 -6.96 1.15
CA GLU A 132 -5.48 -6.34 0.73
C GLU A 132 -5.44 -5.96 -0.75
N ALA A 133 -4.35 -5.34 -1.21
CA ALA A 133 -4.12 -5.01 -2.62
C ALA A 133 -4.12 -6.27 -3.51
N CYS A 134 -3.45 -7.35 -3.07
CA CYS A 134 -3.47 -8.63 -3.76
C CYS A 134 -4.88 -9.25 -3.83
N ALA A 135 -5.69 -9.13 -2.76
CA ALA A 135 -7.08 -9.59 -2.78
C ALA A 135 -7.92 -8.82 -3.81
N CYS A 136 -7.65 -7.53 -3.97
CA CYS A 136 -8.25 -6.68 -5.01
C CYS A 136 -7.65 -6.92 -6.40
N LYS A 137 -6.50 -7.63 -6.51
CA LYS A 137 -5.77 -7.91 -7.78
C LYS A 137 -5.37 -6.65 -8.54
N ILE A 138 -4.95 -5.63 -7.83
CA ILE A 138 -4.57 -4.33 -8.38
C ILE A 138 -3.04 -4.26 -8.49
N PRO A 139 -2.48 -3.74 -9.60
CA PRO A 139 -1.07 -3.47 -9.73
C PRO A 139 -0.57 -2.62 -8.55
N THR A 140 0.50 -3.06 -7.92
CA THR A 140 0.99 -2.45 -6.69
C THR A 140 2.47 -2.12 -6.78
N ILE A 141 2.81 -0.89 -6.38
CA ILE A 141 4.18 -0.46 -6.12
C ILE A 141 4.34 -0.38 -4.61
N SER A 142 5.38 -0.97 -4.07
CA SER A 142 5.64 -0.94 -2.63
C SER A 142 7.00 -0.32 -2.30
N TYR A 143 7.03 0.40 -1.20
CA TYR A 143 8.23 0.99 -0.62
C TYR A 143 8.37 0.59 0.85
N LEU A 144 9.59 0.71 1.41
CA LEU A 144 9.85 0.41 2.81
C LEU A 144 9.84 1.68 3.67
N VAL A 145 9.34 1.51 4.88
CA VAL A 145 9.42 2.49 5.97
C VAL A 145 9.97 1.87 7.26
N ALA A 146 10.17 0.54 7.30
CA ALA A 146 10.67 -0.16 8.48
C ALA A 146 11.30 -1.51 8.09
N ASP A 147 12.29 -1.96 8.85
CA ASP A 147 13.05 -3.20 8.55
C ASP A 147 12.19 -4.46 8.57
N ASN A 148 11.20 -4.51 9.44
CA ASN A 148 10.28 -5.64 9.53
C ASN A 148 9.38 -5.83 8.30
N GLN A 149 9.38 -4.89 7.37
CA GLN A 149 8.63 -4.98 6.11
C GLN A 149 9.45 -5.62 4.98
N LEU A 150 10.79 -5.58 5.06
CA LEU A 150 11.70 -5.98 3.99
C LEU A 150 11.40 -7.39 3.47
N THR A 151 11.41 -8.37 4.36
CA THR A 151 11.18 -9.77 3.98
C THR A 151 9.85 -9.97 3.24
N ASN A 152 8.81 -9.30 3.71
CA ASN A 152 7.48 -9.39 3.12
C ASN A 152 7.47 -8.79 1.70
N VAL A 153 7.97 -7.56 1.55
CA VAL A 153 8.03 -6.87 0.26
C VAL A 153 8.88 -7.62 -0.75
N GLU A 154 10.08 -8.11 -0.36
CA GLU A 154 10.95 -8.89 -1.25
C GLU A 154 10.29 -10.19 -1.73
N ARG A 155 9.57 -10.88 -0.84
CA ARG A 155 8.85 -12.11 -1.20
C ARG A 155 7.72 -11.83 -2.20
N PHE A 156 6.93 -10.79 -1.97
CA PHE A 156 5.90 -10.35 -2.93
C PHE A 156 6.49 -9.96 -4.28
N ASN A 157 7.59 -9.19 -4.27
CA ASN A 157 8.29 -8.76 -5.48
C ASN A 157 8.84 -9.96 -6.27
N ARG A 158 9.46 -10.93 -5.58
CA ARG A 158 9.99 -12.16 -6.20
C ARG A 158 8.91 -13.01 -6.86
N LEU A 159 7.70 -12.99 -6.33
CA LEU A 159 6.52 -13.67 -6.90
C LEU A 159 5.88 -12.86 -8.06
N GLY A 160 6.38 -11.67 -8.35
CA GLY A 160 5.79 -10.78 -9.37
C GLY A 160 4.45 -10.18 -8.96
N ALA A 161 4.11 -10.20 -7.67
CA ALA A 161 2.83 -9.71 -7.16
C ALA A 161 2.83 -8.18 -6.92
N LEU A 162 4.02 -7.56 -6.89
CA LEU A 162 4.19 -6.11 -6.80
C LEU A 162 5.55 -5.70 -7.40
N PHE A 163 5.76 -4.39 -7.55
CA PHE A 163 7.05 -3.79 -7.83
C PHE A 163 7.62 -3.14 -6.56
N TYR A 164 8.83 -3.51 -6.18
CA TYR A 164 9.53 -2.90 -5.05
C TYR A 164 10.32 -1.65 -5.52
N ALA A 165 9.96 -0.48 -4.98
CA ALA A 165 10.51 0.81 -5.40
C ALA A 165 11.69 1.31 -4.55
N GLY A 166 12.01 0.64 -3.44
CA GLY A 166 13.11 1.04 -2.56
C GLY A 166 12.68 1.42 -1.14
N ASP A 167 13.63 1.96 -0.39
CA ASP A 167 13.47 2.34 1.01
C ASP A 167 13.50 3.86 1.16
N VAL A 168 12.42 4.46 1.61
CA VAL A 168 12.32 5.93 1.77
C VAL A 168 13.32 6.49 2.78
N ARG A 169 13.88 5.65 3.66
CA ARG A 169 14.85 6.04 4.67
C ARG A 169 16.25 6.28 4.08
N GLU A 170 16.57 5.64 2.96
CA GLU A 170 17.88 5.75 2.31
C GLU A 170 18.04 7.11 1.63
N GLU A 171 17.00 7.64 1.02
CA GLU A 171 17.02 8.95 0.38
C GLU A 171 17.18 10.11 1.39
N MET A 172 16.65 9.95 2.60
CA MET A 172 16.76 10.96 3.66
C MET A 172 18.14 11.02 4.33
N ASN A 173 18.98 9.99 4.17
CA ASN A 173 20.34 9.95 4.73
C ASN A 173 21.41 10.53 3.77
N THR A 174 21.02 11.01 2.59
CA THR A 174 21.93 11.49 1.54
C THR A 174 21.99 13.03 1.44
N VAL A 175 21.44 13.74 2.44
CA VAL A 175 21.49 15.22 2.54
C VAL A 175 22.42 15.66 3.65
#